data_2fc7326471954054c5e589c051ea9ebf
#
_entry.id   2fc7326471954054c5e589c051ea9ebf
#
_cell.length_a   1.000
_cell.length_b   1.000
_cell.length_c   1.000
_cell.angle_alpha   90.00
_cell.angle_beta   90.00
_cell.angle_gamma   90.00
#
_symmetry.space_group_name_H-M   'P 1'
#
loop_
_entity.id
_entity.type
_entity.pdbx_description
1 polymer ?
#
loop_
_entity_poly.entity_id
_entity_poly.type
_entity_poly.pdbx_seq_one_letter_code
_entity_poly.pdbx_strand_id
1 'polypeptide(L)' 'MNILVTGANGQLGNEMRRVSLDSRNRYLFTDVNELDITDATAVRNMLKKEQIDVIVNCAAYT' A
#
# COMPACT_ATOMS: atom_id res chain seq x y z
N MET A 1 7.25 8.92 7.76
CA MET A 1 5.95 8.22 7.77
C MET A 1 6.07 6.84 7.15
N ASN A 2 5.26 5.91 7.64
CA ASN A 2 5.10 4.60 7.02
C ASN A 2 3.83 4.62 6.17
N ILE A 3 3.98 4.37 4.89
CA ILE A 3 2.91 4.50 3.92
C ILE A 3 2.63 3.14 3.28
N LEU A 4 1.39 2.66 3.42
CA LEU A 4 0.95 1.43 2.79
C LEU A 4 0.30 1.76 1.45
N VAL A 5 0.81 1.16 0.38
CA VAL A 5 0.23 1.31 -0.97
C VAL A 5 -0.42 -0.01 -1.35
N THR A 6 -1.72 0.00 -1.56
CA THR A 6 -2.46 -1.19 -1.98
C THR A 6 -2.73 -1.15 -3.47
N GLY A 7 -2.90 -2.32 -4.09
CA GLY A 7 -3.08 -2.41 -5.54
C GLY A 7 -1.87 -1.93 -6.32
N ALA A 8 -0.68 -2.22 -5.80
CA ALA A 8 0.56 -1.61 -6.25
C ALA A 8 1.05 -2.09 -7.62
N ASN A 9 0.49 -3.16 -8.16
CA ASN A 9 0.93 -3.69 -9.44
C ASN A 9 0.26 -3.01 -10.64
N GLY A 10 -0.68 -2.09 -10.38
CA GLY A 10 -1.30 -1.30 -11.43
C GLY A 10 -0.45 -0.10 -11.84
N GLN A 11 -0.97 0.66 -12.80
CA GLN A 11 -0.27 1.82 -13.34
C GLN A 11 -0.01 2.88 -12.27
N LEU A 12 -1.00 3.18 -11.44
CA LEU A 12 -0.86 4.15 -10.38
C LEU A 12 0.15 3.69 -9.32
N GLY A 13 0.15 2.40 -9.00
CA GLY A 13 1.13 1.85 -8.08
C GLY A 13 2.55 1.99 -8.60
N ASN A 14 2.76 1.80 -9.90
CA ASN A 14 4.07 1.98 -10.51
C ASN A 14 4.54 3.44 -10.42
N GLU A 15 3.63 4.40 -10.60
CA GLU A 15 3.95 5.81 -10.41
C GLU A 15 4.32 6.12 -8.96
N MET A 16 3.64 5.51 -8.01
CA MET A 16 3.96 5.67 -6.60
C MET A 16 5.35 5.11 -6.27
N ARG A 17 5.75 4.00 -6.92
CA ARG A 17 7.09 3.45 -6.73
C ARG A 17 8.16 4.44 -7.20
N ARG A 18 7.90 5.13 -8.29
CA ARG A 18 8.81 6.15 -8.80
C ARG A 18 8.93 7.31 -7.84
N VAL A 19 7.81 7.80 -7.34
CA VAL A 19 7.78 8.90 -6.36
C VAL A 19 8.51 8.53 -5.09
N SER A 20 8.39 7.26 -4.64
CA SER A 20 8.99 6.81 -3.39
C SER A 20 10.52 6.87 -3.40
N LEU A 21 11.15 6.84 -4.58
CA LEU A 21 12.61 6.88 -4.67
C LEU A 21 13.19 8.20 -4.15
N ASP A 22 12.44 9.29 -4.25
CA ASP A 22 12.89 10.61 -3.80
C ASP A 22 12.32 10.99 -2.44
N SER A 23 11.61 10.08 -1.79
CA SER A 23 10.94 10.35 -0.52
C SER A 23 11.73 9.78 0.66
N ARG A 24 11.69 10.47 1.80
CA ARG A 24 12.24 9.96 3.06
C ARG A 24 11.28 9.03 3.78
N ASN A 25 10.04 8.92 3.31
CA ASN A 25 9.04 8.05 3.91
C ASN A 25 9.31 6.59 3.53
N ARG A 26 8.90 5.70 4.43
CA ARG A 26 8.95 4.27 4.16
C ARG A 26 7.66 3.89 3.43
N TYR A 27 7.81 3.29 2.26
CA TYR A 27 6.67 2.83 1.45
C TYR A 27 6.62 1.31 1.47
N LEU A 28 5.44 0.76 1.74
CA LEU A 28 5.18 -0.68 1.66
C LEU A 28 4.17 -0.92 0.54
N PHE A 29 4.63 -1.56 -0.53
CA PHE A 29 3.81 -1.82 -1.71
C PHE A 29 3.22 -3.21 -1.62
N THR A 30 1.89 -3.31 -1.73
CA THR A 30 1.19 -4.58 -1.69
C THR A 30 0.20 -4.68 -2.84
N ASP A 31 -0.04 -5.91 -3.28
CA ASP A 31 -1.10 -6.21 -4.24
C ASP A 31 -2.08 -7.20 -3.62
N VAL A 32 -3.15 -7.54 -4.32
CA VAL A 32 -4.21 -8.38 -3.81
C VAL A 32 -3.69 -9.74 -3.31
N ASN A 33 -2.66 -10.28 -3.92
CA ASN A 33 -2.05 -11.54 -3.51
C ASN A 33 -1.33 -11.45 -2.15
N GLU A 34 -0.93 -10.25 -1.77
CA GLU A 34 -0.20 -10.02 -0.52
C GLU A 34 -1.12 -9.48 0.56
N LEU A 35 -2.10 -8.68 0.15
CA LEU A 35 -3.07 -8.09 1.07
C LEU A 35 -4.39 -7.88 0.35
N ASP A 36 -5.39 -8.64 0.77
CA ASP A 36 -6.75 -8.47 0.27
C ASP A 36 -7.42 -7.35 1.05
N ILE A 37 -7.67 -6.23 0.39
CA ILE A 37 -8.27 -5.05 1.03
C ILE A 37 -9.71 -5.27 1.47
N THR A 38 -10.36 -6.34 1.00
CA THR A 38 -11.70 -6.70 1.47
C THR A 38 -11.68 -7.49 2.77
N ASP A 39 -10.50 -7.94 3.20
CA ASP A 39 -10.32 -8.64 4.47
C ASP A 39 -9.92 -7.63 5.55
N ALA A 40 -10.92 -7.16 6.31
CA ALA A 40 -10.71 -6.13 7.31
C ALA A 40 -9.71 -6.55 8.39
N THR A 41 -9.70 -7.84 8.76
CA THR A 41 -8.77 -8.35 9.78
C THR A 41 -7.34 -8.31 9.26
N ALA A 42 -7.12 -8.73 8.02
CA ALA A 42 -5.79 -8.71 7.42
C ALA A 42 -5.26 -7.29 7.30
N VAL A 43 -6.11 -6.35 6.89
CA VAL A 43 -5.72 -4.93 6.79
C VAL A 43 -5.34 -4.38 8.17
N ARG A 44 -6.17 -4.64 9.17
CA ARG A 44 -5.92 -4.17 10.53
C ARG A 44 -4.60 -4.71 11.07
N ASN A 45 -4.34 -5.99 10.88
CA ASN A 45 -3.10 -6.61 11.33
C ASN A 45 -1.88 -6.00 10.64
N MET A 46 -1.99 -5.73 9.35
CA MET A 46 -0.92 -5.08 8.59
C MET A 46 -0.64 -3.68 9.13
N LEU A 47 -1.69 -2.90 9.40
CA LEU A 47 -1.54 -1.54 9.92
C LEU A 47 -0.79 -1.52 11.25
N LYS A 48 -1.09 -2.49 12.12
CA LYS A 48 -0.43 -2.59 13.43
C LYS A 48 1.00 -3.10 13.30
N LYS A 49 1.18 -4.18 12.55
CA LYS A 49 2.48 -4.84 12.41
C LYS A 49 3.51 -3.90 11.80
N GLU A 50 3.12 -3.16 10.79
CA GLU A 50 4.01 -2.28 10.03
C GLU A 50 3.96 -0.83 10.51
N GLN A 51 3.16 -0.53 11.52
CA GLN A 51 3.01 0.83 12.09
C GLN A 51 2.67 1.86 11.01
N ILE A 52 1.66 1.54 10.20
CA ILE A 52 1.28 2.36 9.05
C ILE A 52 0.61 3.66 9.49
N ASP A 53 1.07 4.77 8.93
CA ASP A 53 0.51 6.11 9.19
C ASP A 53 -0.51 6.52 8.14
N VAL A 54 -0.28 6.12 6.88
CA VAL A 54 -1.12 6.54 5.75
C VAL A 54 -1.34 5.35 4.82
N ILE A 55 -2.55 5.23 4.27
CA ILE A 55 -2.86 4.24 3.24
C ILE A 55 -3.15 4.96 1.93
N VAL A 56 -2.47 4.54 0.87
CA VAL A 56 -2.78 4.97 -0.50
C VAL A 56 -3.36 3.78 -1.24
N ASN A 57 -4.64 3.86 -1.59
CA ASN A 57 -5.32 2.76 -2.27
C ASN A 57 -5.26 2.99 -3.78
N CYS A 58 -4.43 2.22 -4.46
CA CYS A 58 -4.28 2.25 -5.90
C CYS A 58 -5.09 1.16 -6.61
N ALA A 59 -5.84 0.36 -5.85
CA ALA A 59 -6.67 -0.69 -6.44
C ALA A 59 -7.79 -0.07 -7.26
N ALA A 60 -7.92 -0.51 -8.50
CA ALA A 60 -8.99 -0.07 -9.38
C ALA A 60 -10.15 -1.06 -9.30
N TYR A 61 -11.35 -0.55 -9.13
CA TYR A 61 -12.57 -1.33 -9.18
C TYR A 61 -13.26 -1.06 -10.51
N THR A 62 -13.37 -2.06 -11.30
CA THR A 62 -14.09 -1.97 -12.56
C THR A 62 -15.34 -2.81 -12.52
#